data_ba000277862ae7d7c0c057ecd1824fa1
#
_entry.id   ba000277862ae7d7c0c057ecd1824fa1
#
_cell.length_a   1.000
_cell.length_b   1.000
_cell.length_c   1.000
_cell.angle_alpha   90.00
_cell.angle_beta   90.00
_cell.angle_gamma   90.00
#
_symmetry.space_group_name_H-M   'P 1'
#
loop_
_entity.id
_entity.type
_entity.pdbx_description
1 polymer ?
#
loop_
_entity_poly.entity_id
_entity_poly.type
_entity_poly.pdbx_seq_one_letter_code
_entity_poly.pdbx_strand_id
1 'polypeptide(L)'
;MIVPIQCEYYALEGLGQLVGNVDLVKANLNPDLEISKIVLVMYDSRTKISKQVADEVREYFGGRVCKQIIPRSVRLSEAPSYGQPITVFDPTSRGAIAYKELAREVLNE
;
A
#
# COMPACT_ATOMS: atom_id res chain seq x y z
N MET A 1 7.75 -7.22 6.87
CA MET A 1 7.65 -5.77 6.55
C MET A 1 6.50 -5.55 5.58
N ILE A 2 5.64 -4.61 5.87
CA ILE A 2 4.52 -4.20 5.00
C ILE A 2 4.91 -2.91 4.31
N VAL A 3 4.80 -2.86 2.98
CA VAL A 3 5.22 -1.72 2.16
C VAL A 3 4.02 -1.10 1.46
N PRO A 4 3.63 0.13 1.81
CA PRO A 4 2.64 0.87 1.03
C PRO A 4 3.28 1.47 -0.21
N ILE A 5 2.60 1.39 -1.35
CA ILE A 5 3.05 1.95 -2.62
C ILE A 5 1.97 2.85 -3.18
N GLN A 6 2.31 4.11 -3.41
CA GLN A 6 1.43 5.05 -4.10
C GLN A 6 1.36 4.70 -5.59
N CYS A 7 0.16 4.64 -6.14
CA CYS A 7 -0.05 4.29 -7.55
C CYS A 7 0.21 5.50 -8.46
N GLU A 8 1.45 5.97 -8.51
CA GLU A 8 1.92 7.14 -9.25
C GLU A 8 3.12 6.79 -10.13
N TYR A 9 3.51 7.72 -11.00
CA TYR A 9 4.51 7.52 -12.04
C TYR A 9 5.85 6.96 -11.55
N TYR A 10 6.36 7.45 -10.41
CA TYR A 10 7.67 7.03 -9.90
C TYR A 10 7.62 5.86 -8.93
N ALA A 11 6.46 5.22 -8.77
CA ALA A 11 6.29 4.16 -7.78
C ALA A 11 7.23 2.96 -8.01
N LEU A 12 7.39 2.55 -9.26
CA LEU A 12 8.23 1.40 -9.60
C LEU A 12 9.72 1.67 -9.35
N GLU A 13 10.17 2.89 -9.64
CA GLU A 13 11.56 3.28 -9.36
C GLU A 13 11.84 3.27 -7.86
N GLY A 14 10.95 3.88 -7.06
CA GLY A 14 11.08 3.88 -5.61
C GLY A 14 11.03 2.48 -5.02
N LEU A 15 10.18 1.61 -5.56
CA LEU A 15 10.08 0.23 -5.13
C LEU A 15 11.38 -0.54 -5.41
N GLY A 16 11.98 -0.34 -6.58
CA GLY A 16 13.26 -0.96 -6.93
C GLY A 16 14.37 -0.57 -5.96
N GLN A 17 14.44 0.71 -5.60
CA GLN A 17 15.40 1.21 -4.61
C GLN A 17 15.16 0.60 -3.23
N LEU A 18 13.90 0.50 -2.80
CA LEU A 18 13.55 -0.10 -1.52
C LEU A 18 13.95 -1.57 -1.47
N VAL A 19 13.68 -2.34 -2.52
CA VAL A 19 14.07 -3.75 -2.60
C VAL A 19 15.58 -3.90 -2.47
N GLY A 20 16.36 -3.06 -3.15
CA GLY A 20 17.81 -3.05 -3.03
C GLY A 20 18.27 -2.76 -1.60
N ASN A 21 17.66 -1.79 -0.93
CA ASN A 21 17.98 -1.47 0.46
C ASN A 21 17.61 -2.61 1.42
N VAL A 22 16.48 -3.25 1.22
CA VAL A 22 16.07 -4.41 2.03
C VAL A 22 17.06 -5.56 1.86
N ASP A 23 17.50 -5.82 0.64
CA ASP A 23 18.48 -6.87 0.37
C ASP A 23 19.82 -6.59 1.09
N LEU A 24 20.27 -5.34 1.11
CA LEU A 24 21.49 -4.94 1.83
C LEU A 24 21.35 -5.15 3.34
N VAL A 25 20.23 -4.73 3.93
CA VAL A 25 19.97 -4.90 5.37
C VAL A 25 19.89 -6.39 5.71
N LYS A 26 19.21 -7.16 4.88
CA LYS A 26 19.07 -8.61 5.06
C LYS A 26 20.43 -9.31 5.02
N ALA A 27 21.32 -8.91 4.12
CA ALA A 27 22.63 -9.52 3.98
C ALA A 27 23.58 -9.17 5.13
N ASN A 28 23.48 -7.95 5.69
CA ASN A 28 24.49 -7.43 6.61
C ASN A 28 24.02 -7.27 8.05
N LEU A 29 22.73 -7.05 8.29
CA LEU A 29 22.20 -6.70 9.62
C LEU A 29 21.09 -7.63 10.11
N ASN A 30 20.15 -8.01 9.25
CA ASN A 30 18.99 -8.79 9.67
C ASN A 30 18.58 -9.79 8.58
N PRO A 31 19.06 -11.04 8.68
CA PRO A 31 18.76 -12.06 7.65
C PRO A 31 17.28 -12.47 7.59
N ASP A 32 16.51 -12.19 8.62
CA ASP A 32 15.08 -12.54 8.68
C ASP A 32 14.18 -11.44 8.10
N LEU A 33 14.74 -10.30 7.71
CA LEU A 33 13.97 -9.22 7.13
C LEU A 33 13.46 -9.60 5.72
N GLU A 34 12.17 -9.43 5.49
CA GLU A 34 11.58 -9.63 4.17
C GLU A 34 10.39 -8.72 3.94
N ILE A 35 10.11 -8.44 2.67
CA ILE A 35 8.87 -7.78 2.28
C ILE A 35 7.78 -8.85 2.25
N SER A 36 6.91 -8.85 3.26
CA SER A 36 5.84 -9.85 3.38
C SER A 36 4.59 -9.45 2.62
N LYS A 37 4.25 -8.15 2.64
CA LYS A 37 3.05 -7.60 2.01
C LYS A 37 3.33 -6.28 1.34
N ILE A 38 2.66 -6.05 0.21
CA ILE A 38 2.65 -4.77 -0.50
C ILE A 38 1.20 -4.30 -0.57
N VAL A 39 0.96 -3.06 -0.18
CA VAL A 39 -0.36 -2.44 -0.20
C VAL A 39 -0.36 -1.30 -1.21
N LEU A 40 -1.24 -1.38 -2.20
CA LEU A 40 -1.40 -0.32 -3.18
C LEU A 40 -2.29 0.77 -2.60
N VAL A 41 -1.75 1.97 -2.45
CA VAL A 41 -2.46 3.11 -1.87
C VAL A 41 -2.62 4.24 -2.89
N MET A 42 -3.50 5.18 -2.59
CA MET A 42 -3.81 6.32 -3.46
C MET A 42 -4.20 5.89 -4.88
N TYR A 43 -4.89 4.75 -4.97
CA TYR A 43 -5.37 4.24 -6.26
C TYR A 43 -6.51 5.11 -6.77
N ASP A 44 -6.36 5.64 -7.98
CA ASP A 44 -7.38 6.43 -8.64
C ASP A 44 -7.88 5.68 -9.89
N SER A 45 -9.07 5.09 -9.78
CA SER A 45 -9.67 4.29 -10.85
C SER A 45 -9.95 5.08 -12.13
N ARG A 46 -9.93 6.42 -12.05
CA ARG A 46 -10.13 7.31 -13.19
C ARG A 46 -8.86 7.48 -14.04
N THR A 47 -7.71 7.06 -13.53
CA THR A 47 -6.43 7.24 -14.23
C THR A 47 -5.87 5.92 -14.75
N LYS A 48 -5.30 5.97 -15.95
CA LYS A 48 -4.62 4.82 -16.54
C LYS A 48 -3.33 4.48 -15.79
N ILE A 49 -2.64 5.51 -15.28
CA ILE A 49 -1.37 5.31 -14.58
C ILE A 49 -1.54 4.50 -13.31
N SER A 50 -2.60 4.72 -12.53
CA SER A 50 -2.86 3.93 -11.33
C SER A 50 -3.04 2.47 -11.67
N LYS A 51 -3.83 2.16 -12.68
CA LYS A 51 -4.04 0.78 -13.12
C LYS A 51 -2.75 0.15 -13.63
N GLN A 52 -1.99 0.88 -14.44
CA GLN A 52 -0.73 0.40 -15.00
C GLN A 52 0.27 0.06 -13.88
N VAL A 53 0.45 0.95 -12.91
CA VAL A 53 1.34 0.70 -11.77
C VAL A 53 0.87 -0.51 -10.98
N ALA A 54 -0.43 -0.61 -10.69
CA ALA A 54 -0.98 -1.75 -9.96
C ALA A 54 -0.72 -3.07 -10.69
N ASP A 55 -0.98 -3.12 -11.99
CA ASP A 55 -0.78 -4.32 -12.80
C ASP A 55 0.70 -4.74 -12.80
N GLU A 56 1.62 -3.80 -12.98
CA GLU A 56 3.06 -4.09 -12.99
C GLU A 56 3.56 -4.58 -11.63
N VAL A 57 3.11 -3.96 -10.53
CA VAL A 57 3.47 -4.38 -9.18
C VAL A 57 2.94 -5.79 -8.92
N ARG A 58 1.71 -6.09 -9.29
CA ARG A 58 1.12 -7.42 -9.12
C ARG A 58 1.83 -8.48 -9.95
N GLU A 59 2.25 -8.14 -11.16
CA GLU A 59 3.01 -9.05 -12.01
C GLU A 59 4.36 -9.40 -11.39
N TYR A 60 5.06 -8.40 -10.84
CA TYR A 60 6.39 -8.58 -10.28
C TYR A 60 6.38 -9.30 -8.92
N PHE A 61 5.47 -8.94 -8.02
CA PHE A 61 5.45 -9.44 -6.64
C PHE A 61 4.41 -10.54 -6.39
N GLY A 62 3.47 -10.72 -7.28
CA GLY A 62 2.48 -11.79 -7.20
C GLY A 62 1.67 -11.78 -5.91
N GLY A 63 1.68 -12.91 -5.20
CA GLY A 63 0.86 -13.11 -4.01
C GLY A 63 1.21 -12.24 -2.81
N ARG A 64 2.34 -11.52 -2.84
CA ARG A 64 2.70 -10.57 -1.78
C ARG A 64 1.89 -9.27 -1.86
N VAL A 65 1.29 -8.98 -2.99
CA VAL A 65 0.46 -7.78 -3.14
C VAL A 65 -0.93 -8.06 -2.58
N CYS A 66 -1.39 -7.24 -1.64
CA CYS A 66 -2.72 -7.38 -1.08
C CYS A 66 -3.78 -7.20 -2.16
N LYS A 67 -4.87 -7.96 -2.04
CA LYS A 67 -6.01 -7.83 -2.96
C LYS A 67 -6.72 -6.49 -2.77
N GLN A 68 -6.82 -6.06 -1.52
CA GLN A 68 -7.48 -4.80 -1.18
C GLN A 68 -6.56 -3.62 -1.54
N ILE A 69 -7.09 -2.69 -2.29
CA ILE A 69 -6.43 -1.41 -2.59
C ILE A 69 -6.99 -0.32 -1.67
N ILE A 70 -6.19 0.71 -1.43
CA ILE A 70 -6.64 1.91 -0.72
C ILE A 70 -6.86 3.01 -1.76
N PRO A 71 -8.10 3.47 -1.94
CA PRO A 71 -8.41 4.48 -2.95
C PRO A 71 -7.87 5.85 -2.53
N ARG A 72 -7.61 6.69 -3.54
CA ARG A 72 -7.35 8.11 -3.30
C ARG A 72 -8.62 8.73 -2.72
N SER A 73 -8.50 9.39 -1.57
CA SER A 73 -9.65 9.94 -0.85
C SER A 73 -9.26 11.22 -0.12
N VAL A 74 -10.05 12.26 -0.34
CA VAL A 74 -9.89 13.55 0.37
C VAL A 74 -10.10 13.35 1.87
N ARG A 75 -11.06 12.51 2.27
CA ARG A 75 -11.33 12.21 3.68
C ARG A 75 -10.13 11.60 4.39
N LEU A 76 -9.40 10.70 3.71
CA LEU A 76 -8.17 10.15 4.28
C LEU A 76 -7.12 11.24 4.52
N SER A 77 -7.04 12.22 3.61
CA SER A 77 -6.11 13.34 3.75
C SER A 77 -6.52 14.31 4.86
N GLU A 78 -7.83 14.45 5.11
CA GLU A 78 -8.36 15.37 6.13
C GLU A 78 -8.25 14.81 7.55
N ALA A 79 -8.39 13.50 7.74
CA ALA A 79 -8.46 12.88 9.06
C ALA A 79 -7.30 13.26 9.99
N PRO A 80 -6.02 13.28 9.54
CA PRO A 80 -4.92 13.70 10.41
C PRO A 80 -5.04 15.13 10.92
N SER A 81 -5.65 16.04 10.15
CA SER A 81 -5.87 17.43 10.57
C SER A 81 -6.79 17.54 11.78
N TYR A 82 -7.64 16.55 12.00
CA TYR A 82 -8.55 16.46 13.14
C TYR A 82 -8.01 15.54 14.23
N GLY A 83 -6.80 15.00 14.06
CA GLY A 83 -6.21 14.09 15.02
C GLY A 83 -6.94 12.77 15.16
N GLN A 84 -7.66 12.33 14.11
CA GLN A 84 -8.49 11.14 14.16
C GLN A 84 -8.12 10.13 13.08
N PRO A 85 -8.20 8.83 13.36
CA PRO A 85 -8.13 7.83 12.31
C PRO A 85 -9.39 7.90 11.42
N ILE A 86 -9.27 7.46 10.17
CA ILE A 86 -10.39 7.52 9.22
C ILE A 86 -11.63 6.75 9.71
N THR A 87 -11.44 5.69 10.46
CA THR A 87 -12.53 4.88 11.01
C THR A 87 -13.37 5.62 12.05
N VAL A 88 -12.81 6.67 12.66
CA VAL A 88 -13.52 7.56 13.61
C VAL A 88 -13.99 8.82 12.88
N PHE A 89 -13.14 9.41 12.05
CA PHE A 89 -13.42 10.66 11.35
C PHE A 89 -14.60 10.53 10.37
N ASP A 90 -14.56 9.47 9.55
CA ASP A 90 -15.63 9.19 8.57
C ASP A 90 -15.75 7.68 8.37
N PRO A 91 -16.47 6.98 9.28
CA PRO A 91 -16.50 5.51 9.29
C PRO A 91 -17.19 4.89 8.09
N THR A 92 -18.00 5.66 7.34
CA THR A 92 -18.70 5.16 6.15
C THR A 92 -18.02 5.54 4.85
N SER A 93 -16.89 6.26 4.92
CA SER A 93 -16.14 6.65 3.73
C SER A 93 -15.52 5.43 3.05
N ARG A 94 -15.23 5.57 1.75
CA ARG A 94 -14.56 4.53 0.97
C ARG A 94 -13.20 4.17 1.56
N GLY A 95 -12.46 5.19 2.06
CA GLY A 95 -11.17 4.96 2.71
C GLY A 95 -11.29 4.15 3.99
N ALA A 96 -12.27 4.45 4.84
CA ALA A 96 -12.51 3.70 6.07
C ALA A 96 -12.84 2.24 5.78
N ILE A 97 -13.73 2.00 4.82
CA ILE A 97 -14.13 0.65 4.42
C ILE A 97 -12.91 -0.11 3.87
N ALA A 98 -12.11 0.54 3.01
CA ALA A 98 -10.93 -0.08 2.42
C ALA A 98 -9.91 -0.48 3.48
N TYR A 99 -9.63 0.37 4.47
CA TYR A 99 -8.70 0.03 5.55
C TYR A 99 -9.22 -1.10 6.45
N LYS A 100 -10.51 -1.15 6.70
CA LYS A 100 -11.10 -2.27 7.45
C LYS A 100 -10.94 -3.59 6.71
N GLU A 101 -11.20 -3.60 5.40
CA GLU A 101 -11.03 -4.79 4.57
C GLU A 101 -9.55 -5.19 4.46
N LEU A 102 -8.65 -4.22 4.36
CA LEU A 102 -7.23 -4.49 4.37
C LEU A 102 -6.79 -5.14 5.68
N ALA A 103 -7.28 -4.65 6.82
CA ALA A 103 -6.98 -5.22 8.13
C ALA A 103 -7.45 -6.67 8.21
N ARG A 104 -8.63 -6.98 7.71
CA ARG A 104 -9.14 -8.36 7.64
C ARG A 104 -8.25 -9.25 6.78
N GLU A 105 -7.82 -8.76 5.63
CA GLU A 105 -6.95 -9.52 4.73
C GLU A 105 -5.62 -9.86 5.41
N VAL A 106 -5.00 -8.89 6.09
CA VAL A 106 -3.72 -9.09 6.78
C VAL A 106 -3.86 -10.05 7.96
N LEU A 107 -4.97 -9.94 8.72
CA LEU A 107 -5.20 -10.79 9.89
C LEU A 107 -5.53 -12.24 9.53
N ASN A 108 -6.08 -12.49 8.38
CA ASN A 108 -6.53 -13.83 7.96
C ASN A 108 -5.46 -14.63 7.19
N GLU A 109 -4.23 -14.19 7.24
CA GLU A 109 -3.12 -14.90 6.58
C GLU A 109 -2.28 -15.75 7.49
#